data_58538a5f4be27c3d6bdd4bb74e28406e
#
_entry.id   58538a5f4be27c3d6bdd4bb74e28406e
#
_cell.length_a   1.000
_cell.length_b   1.000
_cell.length_c   1.000
_cell.angle_alpha   90.00
_cell.angle_beta   90.00
_cell.angle_gamma   90.00
#
_symmetry.space_group_name_H-M   'P 1'
#
loop_
_entity.id
_entity.type
_entity.pdbx_description
1 polymer ?
#
loop_
_entity_poly.entity_id
_entity_poly.type
_entity_poly.pdbx_seq_one_letter_code
_entity_poly.pdbx_strand_id
1 'polypeptide(L)' 'MKDKAYNNADSFAISFDEEWKNIDCEDSRLKIDKVLELLSDHPFLVSNPKNARKIAEFRIFSLKKFQ' A
#
# COMPACT_ATOMS: atom_id res chain seq x y z
N MET A 1 6.16 -0.32 18.45
CA MET A 1 6.45 -0.18 17.82
C MET A 1 6.47 0.00 17.02
N LYS A 2 6.45 0.38 16.66
CA LYS A 2 6.43 0.49 15.89
C LYS A 2 6.91 0.40 15.08
N ASP A 3 6.76 0.66 14.89
CA ASP A 3 6.72 0.26 13.78
C ASP A 3 7.62 0.68 12.87
N LYS A 4 8.47 -0.01 12.45
CA LYS A 4 9.48 0.40 11.55
C LYS A 4 9.16 0.05 10.15
N ALA A 5 9.39 0.98 9.23
CA ALA A 5 9.24 0.73 7.81
C ALA A 5 10.57 0.21 7.27
N TYR A 6 10.53 -0.96 6.66
CA TYR A 6 11.71 -1.56 6.07
C TYR A 6 11.65 -1.50 4.56
N ASN A 7 12.81 -1.47 3.92
CA ASN A 7 12.88 -1.47 2.46
C ASN A 7 12.70 -2.89 1.94
N ASN A 8 11.49 -3.43 2.13
CA ASN A 8 11.17 -4.74 1.58
C ASN A 8 9.67 -4.81 1.30
N ALA A 9 9.30 -5.81 0.49
CA ALA A 9 7.93 -5.94 0.02
C ALA A 9 6.95 -6.26 1.16
N ASP A 10 7.37 -7.07 2.11
CA ASP A 10 6.49 -7.45 3.21
C ASP A 10 6.10 -6.25 4.05
N SER A 11 7.07 -5.42 4.39
CA SER A 11 6.81 -4.21 5.17
C SER A 11 5.87 -3.28 4.42
N PHE A 12 6.11 -3.12 3.12
CA PHE A 12 5.25 -2.26 2.31
C PHE A 12 3.82 -2.81 2.26
N ALA A 13 3.68 -4.12 2.06
CA ALA A 13 2.35 -4.73 1.98
C ALA A 13 1.56 -4.53 3.26
N ILE A 14 2.21 -4.69 4.42
CA ILE A 14 1.55 -4.49 5.70
C ILE A 14 1.09 -3.04 5.84
N SER A 15 1.98 -2.11 5.53
CA SER A 15 1.64 -0.68 5.61
C SER A 15 0.52 -0.33 4.65
N PHE A 16 0.57 -0.89 3.44
CA PHE A 16 -0.47 -0.65 2.45
C PHE A 16 -1.83 -1.14 2.96
N ASP A 17 -1.88 -2.35 3.50
CA ASP A 17 -3.13 -2.91 3.99
C ASP A 17 -3.74 -2.03 5.08
N GLU A 18 -2.90 -1.53 5.98
CA GLU A 18 -3.39 -0.69 7.07
C GLU A 18 -3.96 0.63 6.56
N GLU A 19 -3.26 1.27 5.63
CA GLU A 19 -3.75 2.53 5.09
C GLU A 19 -4.99 2.31 4.23
N TRP A 20 -5.04 1.21 3.51
CA TRP A 20 -6.20 0.87 2.71
C TRP A 20 -7.46 0.82 3.55
N LYS A 21 -7.38 0.22 4.74
CA LYS A 21 -8.52 0.13 5.63
C LYS A 21 -9.00 1.48 6.11
N ASN A 22 -8.08 2.43 6.22
CA ASN A 22 -8.40 3.73 6.79
C ASN A 22 -8.96 4.72 5.78
N ILE A 23 -8.85 4.41 4.50
CA ILE A 23 -9.32 5.33 3.47
C ILE A 23 -10.70 4.91 2.99
N ASP A 24 -11.63 5.85 3.03
CA ASP A 24 -13.00 5.63 2.60
C ASP A 24 -13.18 6.22 1.20
N CYS A 25 -12.94 5.40 0.20
CA CYS A 25 -13.05 5.82 -1.20
C CYS A 25 -13.57 4.66 -2.01
N GLU A 26 -14.62 4.91 -2.81
CA GLU A 26 -15.25 3.85 -3.59
C GLU A 26 -14.46 3.45 -4.81
N ASP A 27 -13.75 4.40 -5.40
CA ASP A 27 -12.98 4.13 -6.61
C ASP A 27 -11.63 3.56 -6.25
N SER A 28 -11.40 2.29 -6.61
CA SER A 28 -10.16 1.59 -6.26
C SER A 28 -8.92 2.30 -6.79
N ARG A 29 -9.00 2.86 -7.99
CA ARG A 29 -7.85 3.54 -8.58
C ARG A 29 -7.49 4.78 -7.80
N LEU A 30 -8.48 5.58 -7.44
CA LEU A 30 -8.23 6.76 -6.63
C LEU A 30 -7.76 6.37 -5.25
N LYS A 31 -8.32 5.30 -4.70
CA LYS A 31 -7.93 4.82 -3.39
C LYS A 31 -6.46 4.39 -3.39
N ILE A 32 -6.03 3.69 -4.44
CA ILE A 32 -4.63 3.31 -4.58
C ILE A 32 -3.74 4.54 -4.54
N ASP A 33 -4.08 5.55 -5.35
CA ASP A 33 -3.28 6.75 -5.42
C ASP A 33 -3.18 7.43 -4.07
N LYS A 34 -4.29 7.47 -3.33
CA LYS A 34 -4.28 8.09 -2.01
C LYS A 34 -3.40 7.32 -1.03
N VAL A 35 -3.48 5.99 -1.05
CA VAL A 35 -2.65 5.18 -0.16
C VAL A 35 -1.18 5.34 -0.52
N LEU A 36 -0.85 5.30 -1.80
CA LEU A 36 0.54 5.46 -2.22
C LEU A 36 1.07 6.83 -1.84
N GLU A 37 0.22 7.84 -1.89
CA GLU A 37 0.62 9.18 -1.47
C GLU A 37 0.93 9.22 0.02
N LEU A 38 0.11 8.56 0.83
CA LEU A 38 0.35 8.48 2.26
C LEU A 38 1.64 7.72 2.58
N LEU A 39 1.99 6.77 1.74
CA LEU A 39 3.19 5.97 1.93
C LEU A 39 4.38 6.49 1.14
N SER A 40 4.31 7.73 0.67
CA SER A 40 5.34 8.27 -0.23
C SER A 40 6.72 8.31 0.39
N ASP A 41 6.83 8.30 1.72
CA ASP A 41 8.11 8.27 2.38
C ASP A 41 8.53 6.86 2.81
N HIS A 42 7.73 5.84 2.49
CA HIS A 42 8.08 4.46 2.81
C HIS A 42 9.34 4.07 2.03
N PRO A 43 10.35 3.49 2.71
CA PRO A 43 11.62 3.18 2.04
C PRO A 43 11.47 2.32 0.80
N PHE A 44 10.59 1.32 0.85
CA PHE A 44 10.40 0.45 -0.31
C PHE A 44 9.81 1.22 -1.49
N LEU A 45 8.83 2.09 -1.22
CA LEU A 45 8.21 2.87 -2.29
C LEU A 45 9.20 3.83 -2.90
N VAL A 46 10.03 4.45 -2.07
CA VAL A 46 11.04 5.39 -2.55
C VAL A 46 12.05 4.68 -3.44
N SER A 47 12.50 3.50 -3.02
CA SER A 47 13.53 2.76 -3.75
C SER A 47 12.98 2.00 -4.96
N ASN A 48 11.75 1.52 -4.87
CA ASN A 48 11.17 0.64 -5.89
C ASN A 48 9.75 1.05 -6.21
N PRO A 49 9.55 2.24 -6.78
CA PRO A 49 8.18 2.75 -7.00
C PRO A 49 7.35 1.85 -7.91
N LYS A 50 7.95 1.29 -8.94
CA LYS A 50 7.19 0.43 -9.86
C LYS A 50 6.77 -0.87 -9.18
N ASN A 51 7.67 -1.47 -8.43
CA ASN A 51 7.35 -2.70 -7.72
C ASN A 51 6.33 -2.46 -6.63
N ALA A 52 6.44 -1.32 -5.94
CA ALA A 52 5.48 -0.98 -4.90
C ALA A 52 4.08 -0.87 -5.48
N ARG A 53 3.96 -0.25 -6.66
CA ARG A 53 2.65 -0.13 -7.30
C ARG A 53 2.09 -1.50 -7.68
N LYS A 54 2.94 -2.39 -8.18
CA LYS A 54 2.51 -3.74 -8.51
C LYS A 54 2.03 -4.49 -7.28
N ILE A 55 2.74 -4.34 -6.18
CA ILE A 55 2.35 -4.97 -4.92
C ILE A 55 1.01 -4.41 -4.47
N ALA A 56 0.83 -3.09 -4.58
CA ALA A 56 -0.42 -2.46 -4.21
C ALA A 56 -1.59 -3.03 -5.00
N GLU A 57 -1.42 -3.16 -6.30
CA GLU A 57 -2.48 -3.71 -7.15
C GLU A 57 -2.79 -5.15 -6.79
N PHE A 58 -1.75 -5.92 -6.48
CA PHE A 58 -1.90 -7.30 -6.08
C PHE A 58 -2.64 -7.42 -4.76
N ARG A 59 -2.29 -6.56 -3.80
CA ARG A 59 -2.95 -6.56 -2.49
C ARG A 59 -4.43 -6.21 -2.61
N ILE A 60 -4.74 -5.26 -3.47
CA ILE A 60 -6.14 -4.87 -3.67
C ILE A 60 -6.95 -6.03 -4.19
N PHE A 61 -6.38 -6.78 -5.12
CA PHE A 61 -7.05 -7.94 -5.67
C PHE A 61 -7.40 -8.92 -4.54
N SER A 62 -6.46 -9.17 -3.63
CA SER A 62 -6.68 -10.05 -2.49
C SER A 62 -7.71 -9.47 -1.53
N LEU A 63 -7.59 -8.18 -1.22
CA LEU A 63 -8.49 -7.54 -0.26
C LEU A 63 -9.93 -7.54 -0.75
N LYS A 64 -10.13 -7.32 -2.04
CA LYS A 64 -11.47 -7.29 -2.59
C LYS A 64 -12.14 -8.66 -2.53
N LYS A 65 -11.36 -9.71 -2.55
CA LYS A 65 -11.91 -11.06 -2.51
C LYS A 65 -12.58 -11.37 -1.20
N PHE A 66 -12.20 -10.69 -0.14
CA PHE A 66 -12.71 -10.97 1.19
C PHE A 66 -13.79 -10.02 1.64
N GLN A 67 -14.27 -9.18 0.76
CA GLN A 67 -15.34 -8.26 1.11
C GLN A 67 -16.67 -8.70 0.61
#